data_f5ea4137bf5ea4b43fe72a2d0d23afb8
#
_entry.id   f5ea4137bf5ea4b43fe72a2d0d23afb8
#
_cell.length_a   1.000
_cell.length_b   1.000
_cell.length_c   1.000
_cell.angle_alpha   90.00
_cell.angle_beta   90.00
_cell.angle_gamma   90.00
#
_symmetry.space_group_name_H-M   'P 1'
#
loop_
_entity.id
_entity.type
_entity.pdbx_description
1 polymer ?
#
loop_
_entity_poly.entity_id
_entity_poly.type
_entity_poly.pdbx_seq_one_letter_code
_entity_poly.pdbx_strand_id
1 'polypeptide(L)'
;MATHLSGPPIDQPAYSPWLSWHDEKRCFRGSALLAYDTKTDEVKWWETLIPKEGCRCLLHDEERGLLYAISYPRDHFFIYDLKTRQRRDVGRLGSINAQTLFLDKMHRVWTTNDYGHLVRYDPEKDRLKISPFVLPHNPEFQTGWHSVFYDVAPSPDRECVYAATWIANSYMMRIWPNEGEWPRIENLGPTTQKRDPTVSKDTFVDHCGGLTFAGDGQLYYVASRWRDPVYNPMGPEHKEREGVVWRLNPATLEREEVTCLVHPRELAQYVSRGAVDHNGDLFFGHVGSRPSGIFKVEMPASRKKENAHLPIRMWG
;
A
#
# COMPACT_ATOMS: atom_id res chain seq x y z
N MET A 1 -2.92 -9.98 -12.08
CA MET A 1 -3.59 -8.70 -11.72
C MET A 1 -4.98 -9.01 -11.17
N ALA A 2 -5.38 -8.33 -10.11
CA ALA A 2 -6.72 -8.48 -9.54
C ALA A 2 -7.45 -7.13 -9.55
N THR A 3 -8.77 -7.17 -9.65
CA THR A 3 -9.58 -5.96 -9.69
C THR A 3 -10.11 -5.59 -8.31
N HIS A 4 -10.12 -4.32 -8.03
CA HIS A 4 -10.75 -3.73 -6.85
C HIS A 4 -11.89 -2.83 -7.31
N LEU A 5 -13.08 -3.06 -6.78
CA LEU A 5 -14.21 -2.16 -6.98
C LEU A 5 -14.86 -1.87 -5.64
N SER A 6 -14.99 -0.60 -5.31
CA SER A 6 -15.64 -0.14 -4.07
C SER A 6 -16.94 0.64 -4.34
N GLY A 7 -17.34 0.76 -5.59
CA GLY A 7 -18.53 1.48 -6.00
C GLY A 7 -19.58 0.60 -6.68
N PRO A 8 -20.81 1.08 -6.81
CA PRO A 8 -21.84 0.40 -7.60
C PRO A 8 -21.46 0.38 -9.07
N PRO A 9 -22.07 -0.52 -9.89
CA PRO A 9 -21.98 -0.46 -11.33
C PRO A 9 -22.36 0.95 -11.86
N ILE A 10 -21.73 1.35 -12.97
CA ILE A 10 -21.85 2.73 -13.52
C ILE A 10 -23.28 3.11 -13.87
N ASP A 11 -24.12 2.12 -14.19
CA ASP A 11 -25.52 2.27 -14.61
C ASP A 11 -26.52 2.23 -13.45
N GLN A 12 -26.05 2.16 -12.21
CA GLN A 12 -26.93 2.09 -11.04
C GLN A 12 -26.80 3.33 -10.15
N PRO A 13 -27.90 3.73 -9.49
CA PRO A 13 -27.83 4.83 -8.53
C PRO A 13 -26.80 4.53 -7.44
N ALA A 14 -26.06 5.55 -7.04
CA ALA A 14 -25.06 5.44 -5.99
C ALA A 14 -25.72 4.95 -4.69
N TYR A 15 -25.39 3.73 -4.30
CA TYR A 15 -25.75 3.20 -2.99
C TYR A 15 -24.50 2.60 -2.34
N SER A 16 -24.54 2.50 -1.03
CA SER A 16 -23.39 2.01 -0.29
C SER A 16 -23.08 0.57 -0.70
N PRO A 17 -21.85 0.26 -1.13
CA PRO A 17 -21.44 -1.11 -1.42
C PRO A 17 -21.60 -2.05 -0.21
N TRP A 18 -21.67 -1.50 0.99
CA TRP A 18 -21.92 -2.21 2.25
C TRP A 18 -23.34 -2.77 2.34
N LEU A 19 -24.31 -2.15 1.69
CA LEU A 19 -25.72 -2.55 1.72
C LEU A 19 -26.07 -3.52 0.59
N SER A 20 -25.24 -3.62 -0.43
CA SER A 20 -25.52 -4.42 -1.62
C SER A 20 -25.20 -5.91 -1.47
N TRP A 21 -24.56 -6.34 -0.40
CA TRP A 21 -24.17 -7.73 -0.23
C TRP A 21 -25.33 -8.71 -0.11
N HIS A 22 -26.47 -8.22 0.32
CA HIS A 22 -27.68 -9.05 0.49
C HIS A 22 -28.56 -9.10 -0.76
N ASP A 23 -28.27 -8.27 -1.75
CA ASP A 23 -29.00 -8.21 -3.01
C ASP A 23 -28.18 -8.88 -4.12
N GLU A 24 -28.51 -10.11 -4.46
CA GLU A 24 -27.79 -10.89 -5.48
C GLU A 24 -27.81 -10.24 -6.88
N LYS A 25 -28.80 -9.40 -7.17
CA LYS A 25 -28.91 -8.70 -8.45
C LYS A 25 -28.07 -7.43 -8.50
N ARG A 26 -27.79 -6.83 -7.35
CA ARG A 26 -27.10 -5.56 -7.22
C ARG A 26 -25.74 -5.65 -6.55
N CYS A 27 -25.38 -6.81 -6.01
CA CYS A 27 -24.08 -6.98 -5.36
C CYS A 27 -22.95 -6.99 -6.39
N PHE A 28 -21.80 -6.51 -5.98
CA PHE A 28 -20.57 -6.69 -6.74
C PHE A 28 -20.28 -8.18 -6.89
N ARG A 29 -20.05 -8.64 -8.11
CA ARG A 29 -19.85 -10.07 -8.41
C ARG A 29 -18.57 -10.64 -7.85
N GLY A 30 -17.63 -9.79 -7.50
CA GLY A 30 -16.34 -10.17 -6.96
C GLY A 30 -15.18 -9.63 -7.81
N SER A 31 -13.98 -9.70 -7.23
CA SER A 31 -12.77 -9.32 -7.93
C SER A 31 -12.35 -10.39 -8.93
N ALA A 32 -11.97 -9.97 -10.13
CA ALA A 32 -11.39 -10.85 -11.13
C ALA A 32 -9.87 -10.91 -10.95
N LEU A 33 -9.31 -12.11 -11.03
CA LEU A 33 -7.90 -12.36 -11.25
C LEU A 33 -7.69 -12.64 -12.73
N LEU A 34 -6.75 -11.95 -13.34
CA LEU A 34 -6.41 -12.18 -14.75
C LEU A 34 -4.89 -12.37 -14.92
N ALA A 35 -4.53 -13.25 -15.82
CA ALA A 35 -3.17 -13.39 -16.30
C ALA A 35 -3.05 -12.71 -17.66
N TYR A 36 -2.10 -11.78 -17.75
CA TYR A 36 -1.83 -11.03 -18.96
C TYR A 36 -0.38 -11.24 -19.38
N ASP A 37 -0.21 -11.60 -20.64
CA ASP A 37 1.10 -11.79 -21.25
C ASP A 37 1.55 -10.47 -21.90
N THR A 38 2.55 -9.83 -21.29
CA THR A 38 3.08 -8.56 -21.78
C THR A 38 3.85 -8.65 -23.09
N LYS A 39 4.25 -9.87 -23.51
CA LYS A 39 4.95 -10.08 -24.79
C LYS A 39 4.00 -10.22 -25.96
N THR A 40 2.87 -10.88 -25.73
CA THR A 40 1.87 -11.11 -26.78
C THR A 40 0.70 -10.12 -26.73
N ASP A 41 0.67 -9.26 -25.69
CA ASP A 41 -0.41 -8.27 -25.46
C ASP A 41 -1.80 -8.93 -25.30
N GLU A 42 -1.84 -10.10 -24.62
CA GLU A 42 -3.05 -10.91 -24.53
C GLU A 42 -3.40 -11.27 -23.09
N VAL A 43 -4.70 -11.28 -22.79
CA VAL A 43 -5.22 -11.93 -21.58
C VAL A 43 -5.23 -13.45 -21.81
N LYS A 44 -4.41 -14.18 -21.09
CA LYS A 44 -4.32 -15.64 -21.20
C LYS A 44 -5.49 -16.35 -20.54
N TRP A 45 -5.91 -15.84 -19.37
CA TRP A 45 -7.08 -16.34 -18.66
C TRP A 45 -7.53 -15.32 -17.60
N TRP A 46 -8.76 -15.47 -17.15
CA TRP A 46 -9.30 -14.73 -16.02
C TRP A 46 -10.34 -15.57 -15.27
N GLU A 47 -10.49 -15.28 -13.97
CA GLU A 47 -11.48 -15.94 -13.12
C GLU A 47 -11.79 -15.10 -11.86
N THR A 48 -12.82 -15.47 -11.12
CA THR A 48 -13.15 -14.78 -9.88
C THR A 48 -12.19 -15.17 -8.76
N LEU A 49 -11.39 -14.21 -8.30
CA LEU A 49 -10.50 -14.40 -7.14
C LEU A 49 -11.27 -14.37 -5.83
N ILE A 50 -12.03 -13.32 -5.58
CA ILE A 50 -12.80 -13.10 -4.36
C ILE A 50 -14.26 -12.87 -4.73
N PRO A 51 -15.20 -13.77 -4.32
CA PRO A 51 -16.62 -13.58 -4.61
C PRO A 51 -17.20 -12.43 -3.80
N LYS A 52 -18.04 -11.62 -4.43
CA LYS A 52 -18.82 -10.53 -3.81
C LYS A 52 -18.00 -9.42 -3.13
N GLU A 53 -16.67 -9.47 -3.21
CA GLU A 53 -15.77 -8.46 -2.63
C GLU A 53 -14.68 -8.05 -3.60
N GLY A 54 -14.17 -6.84 -3.42
CA GLY A 54 -12.99 -6.35 -4.12
C GLY A 54 -11.71 -7.00 -3.58
N CYS A 55 -10.65 -6.97 -4.37
CA CYS A 55 -9.31 -7.29 -3.92
C CYS A 55 -8.57 -5.99 -3.58
N ARG A 56 -8.20 -5.81 -2.32
CA ARG A 56 -7.47 -4.62 -1.88
C ARG A 56 -5.97 -4.74 -2.11
N CYS A 57 -5.43 -5.91 -1.86
CA CYS A 57 -4.02 -6.19 -2.00
C CYS A 57 -3.81 -7.59 -2.56
N LEU A 58 -2.84 -7.72 -3.45
CA LEU A 58 -2.41 -8.98 -4.02
C LEU A 58 -0.89 -9.10 -3.87
N LEU A 59 -0.43 -10.22 -3.33
CA LEU A 59 0.98 -10.53 -3.15
C LEU A 59 1.29 -11.87 -3.80
N HIS A 60 2.35 -11.93 -4.58
CA HIS A 60 2.80 -13.15 -5.26
C HIS A 60 4.00 -13.74 -4.54
N ASP A 61 3.88 -15.00 -4.14
CA ASP A 61 4.98 -15.87 -3.73
C ASP A 61 5.39 -16.72 -4.93
N GLU A 62 6.36 -16.23 -5.69
CA GLU A 62 6.78 -16.83 -6.94
C GLU A 62 7.34 -18.25 -6.73
N GLU A 63 8.08 -18.45 -5.66
CA GLU A 63 8.73 -19.73 -5.34
C GLU A 63 7.72 -20.83 -5.04
N ARG A 64 6.63 -20.49 -4.35
CA ARG A 64 5.55 -21.43 -4.00
C ARG A 64 4.45 -21.46 -5.04
N GLY A 65 4.41 -20.53 -5.96
CA GLY A 65 3.31 -20.38 -6.94
C GLY A 65 1.99 -20.01 -6.28
N LEU A 66 2.05 -19.25 -5.18
CA LEU A 66 0.87 -18.84 -4.41
C LEU A 66 0.62 -17.35 -4.57
N LEU A 67 -0.65 -16.98 -4.61
CA LEU A 67 -1.08 -15.59 -4.45
C LEU A 67 -1.78 -15.44 -3.10
N TYR A 68 -1.45 -14.37 -2.41
CA TYR A 68 -2.13 -13.95 -1.18
C TYR A 68 -2.90 -12.68 -1.44
N ALA A 69 -4.15 -12.63 -1.01
CA ALA A 69 -5.02 -11.50 -1.25
C ALA A 69 -5.78 -11.09 0.00
N ILE A 70 -6.04 -9.80 0.12
CA ILE A 70 -6.95 -9.23 1.13
C ILE A 70 -8.19 -8.75 0.41
N SER A 71 -9.35 -9.14 0.90
CA SER A 71 -10.62 -8.64 0.40
C SER A 71 -10.94 -7.24 0.91
N TYR A 72 -11.82 -6.55 0.20
CA TYR A 72 -12.44 -5.30 0.62
C TYR A 72 -13.96 -5.39 0.43
N PRO A 73 -14.74 -5.03 1.43
CA PRO A 73 -14.41 -4.31 2.67
C PRO A 73 -14.31 -5.16 3.94
N ARG A 74 -14.30 -6.48 3.86
CA ARG A 74 -14.38 -7.33 5.06
C ARG A 74 -13.05 -7.91 5.54
N ASP A 75 -11.93 -7.55 4.89
CA ASP A 75 -10.57 -7.96 5.25
C ASP A 75 -10.39 -9.49 5.39
N HIS A 76 -11.05 -10.27 4.52
CA HIS A 76 -10.77 -11.69 4.45
C HIS A 76 -9.42 -11.94 3.77
N PHE A 77 -8.66 -12.86 4.32
CA PHE A 77 -7.38 -13.29 3.77
C PHE A 77 -7.56 -14.54 2.92
N PHE A 78 -7.23 -14.40 1.65
CA PHE A 78 -7.35 -15.48 0.67
C PHE A 78 -5.98 -15.96 0.22
N ILE A 79 -5.89 -17.26 0.00
CA ILE A 79 -4.77 -17.92 -0.67
C ILE A 79 -5.29 -18.52 -1.95
N TYR A 80 -4.56 -18.28 -3.04
CA TYR A 80 -4.86 -18.84 -4.35
C TYR A 80 -3.62 -19.56 -4.90
N ASP A 81 -3.78 -20.83 -5.24
CA ASP A 81 -2.74 -21.66 -5.82
C ASP A 81 -2.78 -21.53 -7.36
N LEU A 82 -1.73 -21.00 -7.94
CA LEU A 82 -1.63 -20.77 -9.40
C LEU A 82 -1.61 -22.05 -10.22
N LYS A 83 -1.11 -23.16 -9.65
CA LYS A 83 -1.02 -24.45 -10.34
C LYS A 83 -2.37 -25.18 -10.35
N THR A 84 -3.02 -25.24 -9.21
CA THR A 84 -4.31 -25.97 -9.06
C THR A 84 -5.51 -25.08 -9.34
N ARG A 85 -5.32 -23.75 -9.37
CA ARG A 85 -6.37 -22.74 -9.47
C ARG A 85 -7.40 -22.81 -8.35
N GLN A 86 -6.98 -23.35 -7.23
CA GLN A 86 -7.83 -23.43 -6.04
C GLN A 86 -7.64 -22.22 -5.15
N ARG A 87 -8.75 -21.74 -4.64
CA ARG A 87 -8.84 -20.64 -3.69
C ARG A 87 -9.24 -21.14 -2.32
N ARG A 88 -8.64 -20.56 -1.28
CA ARG A 88 -9.00 -20.81 0.10
C ARG A 88 -9.15 -19.49 0.86
N ASP A 89 -10.25 -19.34 1.59
CA ASP A 89 -10.46 -18.30 2.59
C ASP A 89 -9.89 -18.77 3.93
N VAL A 90 -8.91 -18.03 4.46
CA VAL A 90 -8.25 -18.36 5.73
C VAL A 90 -8.98 -17.71 6.91
N GLY A 91 -9.80 -16.70 6.65
CA GLY A 91 -10.54 -15.95 7.65
C GLY A 91 -10.28 -14.46 7.63
N ARG A 92 -10.86 -13.74 8.57
CA ARG A 92 -10.75 -12.29 8.67
C ARG A 92 -9.50 -11.87 9.43
N LEU A 93 -8.82 -10.83 8.93
CA LEU A 93 -7.65 -10.22 9.58
C LEU A 93 -8.06 -9.12 10.57
N GLY A 94 -9.10 -8.39 10.24
CA GLY A 94 -9.60 -7.24 10.99
C GLY A 94 -11.00 -6.87 10.57
N SER A 95 -11.34 -5.59 10.56
CA SER A 95 -12.66 -5.13 10.13
C SER A 95 -12.66 -4.51 8.74
N ILE A 96 -11.68 -3.65 8.39
CA ILE A 96 -11.73 -2.93 7.10
C ILE A 96 -10.39 -2.42 6.57
N ASN A 97 -9.34 -2.35 7.36
CA ASN A 97 -8.17 -1.51 7.07
C ASN A 97 -6.85 -2.25 6.78
N ALA A 98 -6.86 -3.55 6.58
CA ALA A 98 -5.67 -4.23 6.09
C ALA A 98 -5.41 -3.82 4.64
N GLN A 99 -4.31 -3.05 4.40
CA GLN A 99 -4.09 -2.37 3.12
C GLN A 99 -3.03 -3.05 2.25
N THR A 100 -2.06 -3.73 2.85
CA THR A 100 -0.91 -4.26 2.13
C THR A 100 -0.36 -5.52 2.77
N LEU A 101 0.38 -6.28 1.97
CA LEU A 101 1.03 -7.53 2.35
C LEU A 101 2.50 -7.49 1.97
N PHE A 102 3.35 -8.17 2.73
CA PHE A 102 4.71 -8.47 2.31
C PHE A 102 5.14 -9.88 2.73
N LEU A 103 6.14 -10.41 2.03
CA LEU A 103 6.80 -11.69 2.36
C LEU A 103 8.12 -11.44 3.05
N ASP A 104 8.42 -12.23 4.06
CA ASP A 104 9.77 -12.37 4.58
C ASP A 104 10.58 -13.47 3.84
N LYS A 105 11.83 -13.68 4.25
CA LYS A 105 12.72 -14.70 3.65
C LYS A 105 12.25 -16.14 3.88
N MET A 106 11.40 -16.35 4.88
CA MET A 106 10.81 -17.67 5.18
C MET A 106 9.43 -17.83 4.53
N HIS A 107 9.08 -16.96 3.58
CA HIS A 107 7.79 -16.91 2.90
C HIS A 107 6.58 -16.73 3.83
N ARG A 108 6.80 -16.22 5.05
CA ARG A 108 5.68 -15.84 5.91
C ARG A 108 5.09 -14.53 5.40
N VAL A 109 3.78 -14.47 5.40
CA VAL A 109 3.03 -13.28 4.95
C VAL A 109 2.70 -12.40 6.14
N TRP A 110 2.99 -11.12 6.01
CA TRP A 110 2.80 -10.13 7.05
C TRP A 110 1.88 -9.01 6.60
N THR A 111 1.05 -8.56 7.52
CA THR A 111 0.21 -7.36 7.39
C THR A 111 -0.10 -6.78 8.77
N THR A 112 -1.00 -5.82 8.82
CA THR A 112 -1.59 -5.31 10.06
C THR A 112 -3.10 -5.45 10.02
N ASN A 113 -3.72 -5.55 11.18
CA ASN A 113 -5.16 -5.35 11.30
C ASN A 113 -5.48 -3.88 11.63
N ASP A 114 -6.76 -3.54 11.64
CA ASP A 114 -7.27 -2.19 11.91
C ASP A 114 -7.04 -1.69 13.35
N TYR A 115 -6.61 -2.57 14.25
CA TYR A 115 -6.21 -2.21 15.62
C TYR A 115 -4.69 -1.98 15.76
N GLY A 116 -3.94 -2.06 14.65
CA GLY A 116 -2.49 -1.85 14.66
C GLY A 116 -1.67 -3.04 15.13
N HIS A 117 -2.28 -4.22 15.30
CA HIS A 117 -1.53 -5.43 15.56
C HIS A 117 -0.92 -5.96 14.28
N LEU A 118 0.30 -6.51 14.36
CA LEU A 118 0.87 -7.31 13.29
C LEU A 118 0.08 -8.62 13.15
N VAL A 119 -0.17 -8.99 11.91
CA VAL A 119 -0.75 -10.28 11.55
C VAL A 119 0.26 -11.03 10.69
N ARG A 120 0.55 -12.27 11.05
CA ARG A 120 1.45 -13.16 10.34
C ARG A 120 0.74 -14.44 9.94
N TYR A 121 0.81 -14.78 8.66
CA TYR A 121 0.46 -16.11 8.18
C TYR A 121 1.74 -16.91 7.91
N ASP A 122 1.81 -18.11 8.47
CA ASP A 122 2.90 -19.07 8.27
C ASP A 122 2.37 -20.18 7.34
N PRO A 123 2.80 -20.22 6.07
CA PRO A 123 2.27 -21.20 5.10
C PRO A 123 2.71 -22.64 5.38
N GLU A 124 3.84 -22.87 6.08
CA GLU A 124 4.27 -24.21 6.44
C GLU A 124 3.45 -24.81 7.56
N LYS A 125 2.96 -23.96 8.47
CA LYS A 125 2.14 -24.37 9.62
C LYS A 125 0.64 -24.16 9.36
N ASP A 126 0.33 -23.56 8.22
CA ASP A 126 -1.04 -23.13 7.88
C ASP A 126 -1.71 -22.36 9.03
N ARG A 127 -1.03 -21.36 9.55
CA ARG A 127 -1.46 -20.69 10.77
C ARG A 127 -1.34 -19.18 10.71
N LEU A 128 -2.46 -18.52 11.02
CA LEU A 128 -2.49 -17.09 11.34
C LEU A 128 -2.14 -16.86 12.82
N LYS A 129 -1.33 -15.83 13.07
CA LYS A 129 -1.03 -15.30 14.41
C LYS A 129 -1.19 -13.78 14.41
N ILE A 130 -1.71 -13.26 15.51
CA ILE A 130 -1.83 -11.83 15.79
C ILE A 130 -0.86 -11.48 16.90
N SER A 131 -0.11 -10.38 16.75
CA SER A 131 0.85 -9.95 17.76
C SER A 131 0.18 -9.56 19.08
N PRO A 132 0.82 -9.80 20.22
CA PRO A 132 0.32 -9.35 21.52
C PRO A 132 0.53 -7.85 21.75
N PHE A 133 1.18 -7.15 20.83
CA PHE A 133 1.48 -5.72 20.88
C PHE A 133 0.93 -5.02 19.63
N VAL A 134 0.74 -3.72 19.73
CA VAL A 134 0.39 -2.84 18.60
C VAL A 134 1.65 -2.16 18.06
N LEU A 135 1.60 -1.76 16.80
CA LEU A 135 2.68 -0.97 16.18
C LEU A 135 2.83 0.38 16.89
N PRO A 136 4.03 0.95 16.87
CA PRO A 136 4.24 2.33 17.30
C PRO A 136 3.25 3.27 16.61
N HIS A 137 2.62 4.13 17.35
CA HIS A 137 1.67 5.13 16.86
C HIS A 137 2.01 6.50 17.43
N ASN A 138 1.48 7.55 16.81
CA ASN A 138 1.66 8.89 17.34
C ASN A 138 0.79 9.08 18.59
N PRO A 139 1.38 9.27 19.78
CA PRO A 139 0.62 9.45 21.02
C PRO A 139 -0.18 10.76 21.05
N GLU A 140 0.14 11.72 20.18
CA GLU A 140 -0.59 12.99 20.06
C GLU A 140 -1.90 12.86 19.29
N PHE A 141 -2.14 11.70 18.64
CA PHE A 141 -3.30 11.47 17.80
C PHE A 141 -4.28 10.51 18.48
N GLN A 142 -5.28 11.07 19.13
CA GLN A 142 -6.34 10.31 19.82
C GLN A 142 -7.54 10.02 18.91
N THR A 143 -7.30 9.63 17.67
CA THR A 143 -8.40 9.46 16.70
C THR A 143 -9.07 8.09 16.73
N GLY A 144 -8.67 7.18 17.59
CA GLY A 144 -9.16 5.80 17.58
C GLY A 144 -8.68 4.96 16.38
N TRP A 145 -7.89 5.53 15.49
CA TRP A 145 -7.23 4.83 14.39
C TRP A 145 -5.83 4.43 14.81
N HIS A 146 -5.55 3.15 14.73
CA HIS A 146 -4.23 2.62 15.06
C HIS A 146 -3.31 2.65 13.83
N SER A 147 -2.02 2.51 14.06
CA SER A 147 -1.03 2.42 12.99
C SER A 147 -1.24 1.15 12.16
N VAL A 148 -1.75 1.32 10.96
CA VAL A 148 -1.95 0.24 9.96
C VAL A 148 -0.98 0.47 8.83
N PHE A 149 -0.41 -0.57 8.26
CA PHE A 149 0.41 -0.43 7.06
C PHE A 149 -0.43 0.04 5.89
N TYR A 150 -0.05 1.18 5.34
CA TYR A 150 -0.63 1.66 4.09
C TYR A 150 0.16 1.17 2.89
N ASP A 151 1.48 1.28 2.97
CA ASP A 151 2.39 0.79 1.94
C ASP A 151 3.68 0.25 2.54
N VAL A 152 4.33 -0.65 1.82
CA VAL A 152 5.55 -1.32 2.25
C VAL A 152 6.54 -1.48 1.10
N ALA A 153 7.83 -1.39 1.40
CA ALA A 153 8.91 -1.69 0.48
C ALA A 153 9.97 -2.55 1.17
N PRO A 154 10.13 -3.82 0.78
CA PRO A 154 11.28 -4.61 1.21
C PRO A 154 12.59 -3.98 0.74
N SER A 155 13.61 -4.00 1.60
CA SER A 155 14.97 -3.63 1.20
C SER A 155 15.48 -4.54 0.06
N PRO A 156 16.41 -4.06 -0.78
CA PRO A 156 16.93 -4.86 -1.90
C PRO A 156 17.51 -6.20 -1.48
N ASP A 157 18.14 -6.27 -0.31
CA ASP A 157 18.69 -7.49 0.30
C ASP A 157 17.64 -8.34 1.03
N ARG A 158 16.39 -7.84 1.15
CA ARG A 158 15.28 -8.46 1.88
C ARG A 158 15.54 -8.70 3.38
N GLU A 159 16.52 -8.01 3.98
CA GLU A 159 16.76 -8.10 5.41
C GLU A 159 15.74 -7.35 6.24
N CYS A 160 15.26 -6.23 5.72
CA CYS A 160 14.22 -5.44 6.37
C CYS A 160 13.15 -4.97 5.39
N VAL A 161 12.09 -4.44 5.94
CA VAL A 161 10.97 -3.84 5.22
C VAL A 161 10.74 -2.45 5.75
N TYR A 162 10.63 -1.47 4.87
CA TYR A 162 10.16 -0.14 5.22
C TYR A 162 8.65 -0.10 5.05
N ALA A 163 7.95 0.44 6.04
CA ALA A 163 6.50 0.53 6.06
C ALA A 163 6.06 1.94 6.41
N ALA A 164 5.11 2.47 5.68
CA ALA A 164 4.40 3.70 6.02
C ALA A 164 3.03 3.36 6.60
N THR A 165 2.64 4.05 7.67
CA THR A 165 1.32 3.87 8.26
C THR A 165 0.27 4.74 7.58
N TRP A 166 -0.98 4.32 7.66
CA TRP A 166 -2.11 4.99 7.03
C TRP A 166 -2.67 6.07 7.94
N ILE A 167 -3.00 7.21 7.35
CA ILE A 167 -3.73 8.35 7.93
C ILE A 167 -3.16 8.87 9.27
N ALA A 168 -3.40 10.16 9.51
CA ALA A 168 -3.17 10.82 10.78
C ALA A 168 -1.73 10.73 11.30
N ASN A 169 -0.84 11.50 10.68
CA ASN A 169 0.59 11.49 10.97
C ASN A 169 1.24 10.15 10.63
N SER A 170 1.27 9.84 9.35
CA SER A 170 1.95 8.65 8.84
C SER A 170 3.39 8.58 9.36
N TYR A 171 3.69 7.47 10.02
CA TYR A 171 5.03 7.14 10.47
C TYR A 171 5.71 6.19 9.49
N MET A 172 7.01 6.37 9.33
CA MET A 172 7.87 5.41 8.68
C MET A 172 8.44 4.46 9.72
N MET A 173 8.36 3.18 9.43
CA MET A 173 8.95 2.13 10.26
C MET A 173 9.94 1.32 9.44
N ARG A 174 10.97 0.81 10.10
CA ARG A 174 11.86 -0.22 9.56
C ARG A 174 11.68 -1.49 10.37
N ILE A 175 11.43 -2.60 9.69
CA ILE A 175 10.97 -3.86 10.27
C ILE A 175 11.90 -4.97 9.81
N TRP A 176 12.44 -5.77 10.75
CA TRP A 176 13.26 -6.95 10.46
C TRP A 176 12.44 -8.23 10.70
N PRO A 177 11.73 -8.73 9.69
CA PRO A 177 10.74 -9.80 9.87
C PRO A 177 11.36 -11.17 10.11
N ASN A 178 12.66 -11.33 9.84
CA ASN A 178 13.36 -12.60 9.98
C ASN A 178 13.90 -12.83 11.40
N GLU A 179 13.80 -11.87 12.28
CA GLU A 179 14.30 -11.93 13.66
C GLU A 179 13.20 -12.45 14.60
N GLY A 180 13.39 -13.66 15.14
CA GLY A 180 12.52 -14.23 16.17
C GLY A 180 11.09 -14.61 15.74
N GLU A 181 10.23 -14.75 16.73
CA GLU A 181 8.79 -15.02 16.50
C GLU A 181 8.07 -13.77 15.97
N TRP A 182 8.40 -12.63 16.50
CA TRP A 182 7.93 -11.31 16.09
C TRP A 182 9.11 -10.46 15.63
N PRO A 183 8.91 -9.57 14.67
CA PRO A 183 9.98 -8.78 14.11
C PRO A 183 10.49 -7.73 15.09
N ARG A 184 11.73 -7.35 14.94
CA ARG A 184 12.23 -6.09 15.51
C ARG A 184 11.66 -4.94 14.67
N ILE A 185 11.18 -3.88 15.34
CA ILE A 185 10.57 -2.70 14.72
C ILE A 185 11.29 -1.46 15.24
N GLU A 186 11.71 -0.64 14.30
CA GLU A 186 12.27 0.68 14.57
C GLU A 186 11.32 1.74 14.03
N ASN A 187 10.93 2.67 14.89
CA ASN A 187 10.13 3.82 14.52
C ASN A 187 11.05 4.94 14.01
N LEU A 188 10.97 5.25 12.73
CA LEU A 188 11.76 6.32 12.10
C LEU A 188 11.09 7.70 12.18
N GLY A 189 9.97 7.79 12.89
CA GLY A 189 9.22 9.03 13.05
C GLY A 189 8.32 9.38 11.85
N PRO A 190 7.83 10.63 11.79
CA PRO A 190 6.97 11.12 10.74
C PRO A 190 7.58 10.94 9.36
N THR A 191 6.75 10.68 8.35
CA THR A 191 7.20 10.50 6.95
C THR A 191 7.73 11.78 6.34
N THR A 192 7.30 12.96 6.82
CA THR A 192 7.82 14.28 6.44
C THR A 192 8.76 14.82 7.52
N GLN A 193 9.82 15.52 7.12
CA GLN A 193 10.88 15.94 8.07
C GLN A 193 10.48 17.01 9.06
N LYS A 194 9.49 17.84 8.75
CA LYS A 194 9.10 18.93 9.64
C LYS A 194 7.60 19.07 9.69
N ARG A 195 7.10 18.93 10.89
CA ARG A 195 5.83 19.45 11.27
C ARG A 195 5.96 20.97 11.35
N ASP A 196 5.14 21.70 10.64
CA ASP A 196 5.06 23.15 10.88
C ASP A 196 4.46 23.35 12.27
N PRO A 197 5.20 23.95 13.22
CA PRO A 197 4.71 24.13 14.59
C PRO A 197 3.52 25.09 14.66
N THR A 198 3.25 25.84 13.60
CA THR A 198 2.11 26.78 13.51
C THR A 198 0.80 26.07 13.12
N VAL A 199 0.90 24.85 12.57
CA VAL A 199 -0.27 24.05 12.21
C VAL A 199 -0.81 23.35 13.45
N SER A 200 -2.12 23.47 13.68
CA SER A 200 -2.78 22.80 14.81
C SER A 200 -2.52 21.29 14.79
N LYS A 201 -2.19 20.74 15.96
CA LYS A 201 -1.93 19.31 16.13
C LYS A 201 -3.10 18.42 15.70
N ASP A 202 -4.31 18.94 15.75
CA ASP A 202 -5.56 18.22 15.52
C ASP A 202 -5.94 18.15 14.03
N THR A 203 -5.25 18.88 13.17
CA THR A 203 -5.62 19.06 11.76
C THR A 203 -4.64 18.49 10.76
N PHE A 204 -3.52 17.94 11.21
CA PHE A 204 -2.47 17.46 10.32
C PHE A 204 -2.67 15.98 9.97
N VAL A 205 -2.86 15.70 8.69
CA VAL A 205 -2.92 14.34 8.15
C VAL A 205 -1.88 14.18 7.04
N ASP A 206 -0.80 13.48 7.35
CA ASP A 206 0.14 12.99 6.37
C ASP A 206 -0.39 11.72 5.75
N HIS A 207 -0.36 11.67 4.44
CA HIS A 207 -0.62 10.46 3.69
C HIS A 207 0.65 10.07 2.96
N CYS A 208 1.19 8.91 3.28
CA CYS A 208 2.43 8.41 2.68
C CYS A 208 2.19 7.10 1.96
N GLY A 209 2.60 7.02 0.72
CA GLY A 209 2.53 5.81 -0.09
C GLY A 209 3.53 5.85 -1.25
N GLY A 210 3.49 4.83 -2.11
CA GLY A 210 4.40 4.73 -3.24
C GLY A 210 5.82 4.37 -2.83
N LEU A 211 6.00 3.65 -1.71
CA LEU A 211 7.32 3.22 -1.25
C LEU A 211 7.97 2.32 -2.29
N THR A 212 9.15 2.70 -2.76
CA THR A 212 9.91 1.91 -3.72
C THR A 212 11.41 2.18 -3.62
N PHE A 213 12.21 1.12 -3.73
CA PHE A 213 13.65 1.26 -3.84
C PHE A 213 14.05 1.48 -5.29
N ALA A 214 14.87 2.49 -5.55
CA ALA A 214 15.45 2.72 -6.86
C ALA A 214 16.84 2.06 -6.99
N GLY A 215 17.38 2.07 -8.22
CA GLY A 215 18.68 1.46 -8.51
C GLY A 215 19.87 2.09 -7.79
N ASP A 216 19.71 3.31 -7.26
CA ASP A 216 20.73 3.96 -6.41
C ASP A 216 20.72 3.43 -4.95
N GLY A 217 19.85 2.48 -4.63
CA GLY A 217 19.70 1.90 -3.29
C GLY A 217 18.96 2.78 -2.30
N GLN A 218 18.39 3.90 -2.76
CA GLN A 218 17.61 4.80 -1.92
C GLN A 218 16.13 4.41 -1.94
N LEU A 219 15.43 4.71 -0.84
CA LEU A 219 13.98 4.53 -0.75
C LEU A 219 13.29 5.83 -1.18
N TYR A 220 12.44 5.74 -2.19
CA TYR A 220 11.59 6.83 -2.64
C TYR A 220 10.15 6.60 -2.21
N TYR A 221 9.43 7.67 -1.89
CA TYR A 221 8.02 7.63 -1.52
C TYR A 221 7.37 8.98 -1.72
N VAL A 222 6.06 9.01 -1.72
CA VAL A 222 5.29 10.26 -1.79
C VAL A 222 4.60 10.48 -0.46
N ALA A 223 4.87 11.64 0.15
CA ALA A 223 4.15 12.10 1.33
C ALA A 223 3.53 13.47 1.08
N SER A 224 2.37 13.68 1.66
CA SER A 224 1.64 14.92 1.46
C SER A 224 2.26 16.05 2.27
N ARG A 225 2.33 17.23 1.65
CA ARG A 225 2.66 18.49 2.31
C ARG A 225 1.47 19.43 2.26
N TRP A 226 1.20 20.10 3.35
CA TRP A 226 0.18 21.14 3.45
C TRP A 226 0.81 22.50 3.21
N ARG A 227 0.13 23.33 2.41
CA ARG A 227 0.52 24.73 2.22
C ARG A 227 -0.20 25.66 3.19
N ASP A 228 -1.40 25.27 3.62
CA ASP A 228 -2.25 26.09 4.51
C ASP A 228 -2.23 25.52 5.95
N PRO A 229 -2.04 26.39 6.97
CA PRO A 229 -2.15 25.99 8.37
C PRO A 229 -3.56 25.58 8.80
N VAL A 230 -4.59 25.93 8.03
CA VAL A 230 -5.98 25.61 8.36
C VAL A 230 -6.47 24.42 7.55
N TYR A 231 -6.34 23.24 8.12
CA TYR A 231 -6.80 22.01 7.51
C TYR A 231 -8.24 21.68 7.87
N ASN A 232 -9.07 21.51 6.85
CA ASN A 232 -10.41 20.93 7.00
C ASN A 232 -10.54 19.68 6.11
N PRO A 233 -10.49 18.46 6.66
CA PRO A 233 -10.51 17.24 5.89
C PRO A 233 -11.81 17.02 5.09
N MET A 234 -12.87 17.73 5.45
CA MET A 234 -14.20 17.65 4.83
C MET A 234 -14.57 18.91 4.05
N GLY A 235 -13.68 19.90 3.99
CA GLY A 235 -13.92 21.19 3.34
C GLY A 235 -13.46 21.24 1.88
N PRO A 236 -13.86 22.30 1.16
CA PRO A 236 -13.46 22.54 -0.22
C PRO A 236 -11.98 22.91 -0.38
N GLU A 237 -11.26 23.09 0.72
CA GLU A 237 -9.87 23.57 0.78
C GLU A 237 -8.83 22.47 0.53
N HIS A 238 -9.24 21.27 0.11
CA HIS A 238 -8.34 20.20 -0.34
C HIS A 238 -7.39 20.59 -1.50
N LYS A 239 -7.55 21.80 -2.03
CA LYS A 239 -6.80 22.28 -3.19
C LYS A 239 -5.33 22.60 -2.91
N GLU A 240 -4.92 22.68 -1.66
CA GLU A 240 -3.57 23.13 -1.29
C GLU A 240 -2.63 22.01 -0.81
N ARG A 241 -3.04 20.77 -1.00
CA ARG A 241 -2.25 19.60 -0.64
C ARG A 241 -1.35 19.18 -1.79
N GLU A 242 -0.06 19.13 -1.54
CA GLU A 242 0.93 18.68 -2.51
C GLU A 242 1.38 17.25 -2.21
N GLY A 243 1.47 16.41 -3.24
CA GLY A 243 2.23 15.17 -3.19
C GLY A 243 3.71 15.48 -3.42
N VAL A 244 4.52 15.32 -2.41
CA VAL A 244 5.98 15.53 -2.49
C VAL A 244 6.68 14.19 -2.57
N VAL A 245 7.54 14.04 -3.55
CA VAL A 245 8.44 12.88 -3.65
C VAL A 245 9.61 13.11 -2.71
N TRP A 246 9.76 12.19 -1.78
CA TRP A 246 10.85 12.14 -0.82
C TRP A 246 11.84 11.04 -1.17
N ARG A 247 13.08 11.25 -0.80
CA ARG A 247 14.14 10.25 -0.79
C ARG A 247 14.63 10.03 0.63
N LEU A 248 14.72 8.77 1.05
CA LEU A 248 15.32 8.38 2.32
C LEU A 248 16.58 7.55 2.05
N ASN A 249 17.68 7.95 2.65
CA ASN A 249 18.90 7.15 2.66
C ASN A 249 18.80 6.06 3.74
N PRO A 250 18.79 4.77 3.38
CA PRO A 250 18.65 3.69 4.36
C PRO A 250 19.78 3.60 5.39
N ALA A 251 20.97 4.09 5.04
CA ALA A 251 22.15 4.02 5.92
C ALA A 251 22.19 5.15 6.94
N THR A 252 21.86 6.37 6.51
CA THR A 252 21.94 7.57 7.40
C THR A 252 20.58 7.96 7.97
N LEU A 253 19.48 7.46 7.38
CA LEU A 253 18.09 7.83 7.65
C LEU A 253 17.75 9.29 7.33
N GLU A 254 18.64 9.97 6.64
CA GLU A 254 18.39 11.32 6.13
C GLU A 254 17.34 11.31 5.03
N ARG A 255 16.49 12.33 5.05
CA ARG A 255 15.41 12.53 4.09
C ARG A 255 15.61 13.80 3.31
N GLU A 256 15.27 13.76 2.03
CA GLU A 256 15.38 14.87 1.10
C GLU A 256 14.12 14.98 0.24
N GLU A 257 13.61 16.19 0.07
CA GLU A 257 12.58 16.47 -0.93
C GLU A 257 13.21 16.44 -2.32
N VAL A 258 12.62 15.64 -3.22
CA VAL A 258 13.13 15.48 -4.58
C VAL A 258 12.37 16.38 -5.56
N THR A 259 11.04 16.29 -5.52
CA THR A 259 10.15 17.07 -6.39
C THR A 259 8.70 17.01 -5.90
N CYS A 260 7.85 17.89 -6.43
CA CYS A 260 6.40 17.83 -6.21
C CYS A 260 5.71 17.21 -7.41
N LEU A 261 4.70 16.38 -7.14
CA LEU A 261 3.80 15.86 -8.16
C LEU A 261 2.73 16.90 -8.44
N VAL A 262 2.76 17.48 -9.62
CA VAL A 262 1.81 18.51 -10.04
C VAL A 262 0.93 17.96 -11.14
N HIS A 263 -0.37 17.92 -10.88
CA HIS A 263 -1.37 17.63 -11.91
C HIS A 263 -1.88 18.96 -12.51
N PRO A 264 -2.10 19.06 -13.85
CA PRO A 264 -2.52 20.31 -14.49
C PRO A 264 -3.84 20.89 -13.97
N ARG A 265 -4.66 20.11 -13.32
CA ARG A 265 -5.99 20.52 -12.82
C ARG A 265 -6.14 20.42 -11.32
N GLU A 266 -5.33 19.59 -10.67
CA GLU A 266 -5.43 19.32 -9.23
C GLU A 266 -4.07 18.90 -8.67
N LEU A 267 -3.85 19.12 -7.39
CA LEU A 267 -2.67 18.60 -6.70
C LEU A 267 -2.82 17.09 -6.45
N ALA A 268 -1.74 16.34 -6.57
CA ALA A 268 -1.74 14.92 -6.28
C ALA A 268 -1.94 14.69 -4.77
N GLN A 269 -3.13 14.22 -4.39
CA GLN A 269 -3.48 14.10 -2.97
C GLN A 269 -3.08 12.76 -2.37
N TYR A 270 -3.28 11.66 -3.12
CA TYR A 270 -3.07 10.32 -2.61
C TYR A 270 -2.27 9.51 -3.61
N VAL A 271 -1.15 8.96 -3.16
CA VAL A 271 -0.38 8.00 -3.93
C VAL A 271 -0.51 6.63 -3.30
N SER A 272 -0.93 5.65 -4.07
CA SER A 272 -1.21 4.32 -3.55
C SER A 272 -0.02 3.37 -3.67
N ARG A 273 0.72 3.46 -4.77
CA ARG A 273 1.84 2.55 -5.05
C ARG A 273 2.92 3.25 -5.86
N GLY A 274 4.17 2.81 -5.64
CA GLY A 274 5.33 3.21 -6.41
C GLY A 274 5.94 2.03 -7.18
N ALA A 275 6.60 2.34 -8.27
CA ALA A 275 7.36 1.38 -9.08
C ALA A 275 8.56 2.05 -9.71
N VAL A 276 9.55 1.25 -10.12
CA VAL A 276 10.71 1.68 -10.88
C VAL A 276 10.72 0.91 -12.20
N ASP A 277 10.91 1.59 -13.32
CA ASP A 277 11.05 0.93 -14.61
C ASP A 277 12.50 0.46 -14.87
N HIS A 278 12.69 -0.19 -16.02
CA HIS A 278 14.01 -0.68 -16.45
C HIS A 278 15.02 0.46 -16.72
N ASN A 279 14.55 1.68 -16.93
CA ASN A 279 15.40 2.85 -17.08
C ASN A 279 15.77 3.51 -15.74
N GLY A 280 15.19 3.04 -14.64
CA GLY A 280 15.36 3.61 -13.31
C GLY A 280 14.47 4.82 -13.03
N ASP A 281 13.47 5.09 -13.87
CA ASP A 281 12.49 6.15 -13.62
C ASP A 281 11.42 5.68 -12.65
N LEU A 282 10.93 6.61 -11.82
CA LEU A 282 9.92 6.31 -10.81
C LEU A 282 8.51 6.54 -11.36
N PHE A 283 7.61 5.66 -10.98
CA PHE A 283 6.19 5.78 -11.31
C PHE A 283 5.36 5.74 -10.03
N PHE A 284 4.39 6.63 -9.93
CA PHE A 284 3.50 6.72 -8.78
C PHE A 284 2.04 6.73 -9.23
N GLY A 285 1.27 5.76 -8.72
CA GLY A 285 -0.17 5.69 -8.98
C GLY A 285 -0.93 6.67 -8.10
N HIS A 286 -1.71 7.55 -8.71
CA HIS A 286 -2.53 8.54 -8.02
C HIS A 286 -3.97 8.08 -7.92
N VAL A 287 -4.54 8.16 -6.72
CA VAL A 287 -5.92 7.77 -6.40
C VAL A 287 -6.59 8.90 -5.63
N GLY A 288 -7.89 9.09 -5.85
CA GLY A 288 -8.74 9.93 -4.97
C GLY A 288 -9.25 11.23 -5.57
N SER A 289 -8.60 11.81 -6.58
CA SER A 289 -9.17 12.89 -7.38
C SER A 289 -9.43 12.43 -8.82
N ARG A 290 -10.32 13.08 -9.51
CA ARG A 290 -10.57 12.80 -10.94
C ARG A 290 -9.78 13.77 -11.81
N PRO A 291 -9.06 13.29 -12.82
CA PRO A 291 -8.84 11.88 -13.18
C PRO A 291 -7.75 11.23 -12.32
N SER A 292 -7.92 9.94 -11.99
CA SER A 292 -6.82 9.10 -11.50
C SER A 292 -5.76 8.99 -12.59
N GLY A 293 -4.48 8.89 -12.21
CA GLY A 293 -3.39 8.87 -13.17
C GLY A 293 -2.13 8.24 -12.62
N ILE A 294 -1.13 8.17 -13.47
CA ILE A 294 0.22 7.73 -13.12
C ILE A 294 1.16 8.90 -13.32
N PHE A 295 1.91 9.24 -12.29
CA PHE A 295 2.99 10.21 -12.38
C PHE A 295 4.29 9.49 -12.69
N LYS A 296 5.00 9.95 -13.70
CA LYS A 296 6.37 9.56 -13.99
C LYS A 296 7.32 10.62 -13.45
N VAL A 297 8.33 10.21 -12.70
CA VAL A 297 9.45 11.07 -12.28
C VAL A 297 10.69 10.56 -12.98
N GLU A 298 11.20 11.34 -13.93
CA GLU A 298 12.43 11.03 -14.66
C GLU A 298 13.63 11.25 -13.74
N MET A 299 14.35 10.17 -13.49
CA MET A 299 15.51 10.22 -12.61
C MET A 299 16.74 10.68 -13.37
N PRO A 300 17.57 11.61 -12.79
CA PRO A 300 18.81 12.01 -13.42
C PRO A 300 19.77 10.82 -13.59
N ALA A 301 20.54 10.80 -14.66
CA ALA A 301 21.45 9.72 -15.02
C ALA A 301 22.41 9.32 -13.88
N SER A 302 22.82 10.28 -13.04
CA SER A 302 23.65 10.04 -11.85
C SER A 302 22.98 9.17 -10.79
N ARG A 303 21.64 9.04 -10.81
CA ARG A 303 20.84 8.23 -9.88
C ARG A 303 20.29 6.96 -10.54
N LYS A 304 20.47 6.81 -11.86
CA LYS A 304 20.11 5.62 -12.63
C LYS A 304 21.29 4.64 -12.63
N LYS A 305 21.45 3.85 -11.60
CA LYS A 305 22.35 2.69 -11.69
C LYS A 305 21.60 1.56 -12.40
N GLU A 306 22.32 0.80 -13.24
CA GLU A 306 21.76 -0.37 -13.90
C GLU A 306 21.08 -1.26 -12.86
N ASN A 307 19.77 -1.40 -12.98
CA ASN A 307 18.97 -2.28 -12.16
C ASN A 307 19.21 -3.72 -12.64
N ALA A 308 20.28 -4.36 -12.15
CA ALA A 308 20.42 -5.79 -12.28
C ALA A 308 19.29 -6.43 -11.46
N HIS A 309 18.20 -6.78 -12.16
CA HIS A 309 17.15 -7.69 -11.68
C HIS A 309 16.42 -7.36 -10.38
N LEU A 310 15.81 -6.18 -10.27
CA LEU A 310 14.70 -6.03 -9.35
C LEU A 310 13.45 -6.66 -9.99
N PRO A 311 12.77 -7.60 -9.31
CA PRO A 311 11.58 -8.21 -9.86
C PRO A 311 10.54 -7.14 -10.17
N ILE A 312 10.02 -7.15 -11.39
CA ILE A 312 8.90 -6.29 -11.79
C ILE A 312 7.71 -6.71 -10.92
N ARG A 313 7.39 -5.92 -9.92
CA ARG A 313 6.17 -6.12 -9.16
C ARG A 313 5.03 -5.56 -9.97
N MET A 314 4.20 -6.42 -10.55
CA MET A 314 2.92 -6.01 -11.10
C MET A 314 1.99 -5.65 -9.92
N TRP A 315 1.50 -4.44 -9.95
CA TRP A 315 0.56 -3.92 -8.98
C TRP A 315 -0.79 -3.77 -9.65
N GLY A 316 -1.81 -4.39 -9.05
CA GLY A 316 -3.20 -4.15 -9.40
C GLY A 316 -3.82 -3.13 -8.47
#